data_f8d0691365e4fb2b94e418e1d3598132
#
_entry.id   f8d0691365e4fb2b94e418e1d3598132
#
_cell.length_a   1.000
_cell.length_b   1.000
_cell.length_c   1.000
_cell.angle_alpha   90.00
_cell.angle_beta   90.00
_cell.angle_gamma   90.00
#
_symmetry.space_group_name_H-M   'P 1'
#
loop_
_entity.id
_entity.type
_entity.pdbx_description
1 polymer ?
#
loop_
_entity_poly.entity_id
_entity_poly.type
_entity_poly.pdbx_seq_one_letter_code
_entity_poly.pdbx_strand_id
1 'polypeptide(L)'
;SDTLIGNYQICWAIVDALKDIGVPENNIIVWDQYEHHLLSSGFRLNTSFKGFRIFATDRGGGPEALDSGSSFKEYDSGYGAVRISKILAEEVDSLINLCLLKDHGLAGVSIALKNISHGVISHPDNFHDDSCDPFIGALNAIPEIKDKIKLHICNAVLGLFDKGPMPNKRFLWDYNGILFSKDPVAMDTIGMNIIEKKRLDKNLPSLFNRATVPIHIETAAKFGLGTNNTGLINHKSILI
;
A
#
# COMPACT_ATOMS: atom_id res chain seq x y z
N SER A 1 12.41 14.46 -6.67
CA SER A 1 12.59 13.02 -6.32
C SER A 1 12.89 12.83 -4.83
N ASP A 2 12.15 13.42 -4.00
CA ASP A 2 12.62 13.48 -2.65
C ASP A 2 11.48 13.00 -1.82
N THR A 3 11.51 11.85 -1.21
CA THR A 3 10.89 12.13 -0.01
C THR A 3 9.80 11.26 0.60
N LEU A 4 9.23 10.35 -0.12
CA LEU A 4 8.56 9.23 0.52
C LEU A 4 9.39 7.94 0.33
N ILE A 5 10.69 8.12 0.12
CA ILE A 5 11.68 7.12 -0.29
C ILE A 5 12.33 6.47 0.94
N GLY A 6 11.60 6.26 2.00
CA GLY A 6 12.13 5.46 3.12
C GLY A 6 11.99 3.95 2.93
N ASN A 7 11.36 3.51 1.82
CA ASN A 7 11.06 2.09 1.66
C ASN A 7 12.29 1.24 1.34
N TYR A 8 13.36 1.83 0.78
CA TYR A 8 14.57 1.09 0.43
C TYR A 8 15.21 0.39 1.64
N GLN A 9 15.51 1.13 2.70
CA GLN A 9 16.13 0.56 3.90
C GLN A 9 15.22 -0.43 4.61
N ILE A 10 13.92 -0.14 4.65
CA ILE A 10 12.93 -1.04 5.25
C ILE A 10 12.81 -2.33 4.42
N CYS A 11 12.80 -2.24 3.08
CA CYS A 11 12.82 -3.42 2.23
C CYS A 11 14.04 -4.30 2.49
N TRP A 12 15.24 -3.70 2.60
CA TRP A 12 16.44 -4.46 2.91
C TRP A 12 16.36 -5.14 4.27
N ALA A 13 15.88 -4.45 5.30
CA ALA A 13 15.66 -5.06 6.62
C ALA A 13 14.66 -6.21 6.57
N ILE A 14 13.61 -6.12 5.75
CA ILE A 14 12.66 -7.21 5.54
C ILE A 14 13.32 -8.38 4.82
N VAL A 15 14.11 -8.12 3.77
CA VAL A 15 14.84 -9.16 3.03
C VAL A 15 15.79 -9.89 3.96
N ASP A 16 16.57 -9.18 4.77
CA ASP A 16 17.48 -9.78 5.73
C ASP A 16 16.74 -10.61 6.78
N ALA A 17 15.64 -10.10 7.33
CA ALA A 17 14.81 -10.84 8.28
C ALA A 17 14.21 -12.13 7.68
N LEU A 18 13.80 -12.09 6.41
CA LEU A 18 13.31 -13.28 5.70
C LEU A 18 14.41 -14.31 5.50
N LYS A 19 15.63 -13.89 5.18
CA LYS A 19 16.80 -14.77 5.07
C LYS A 19 17.16 -15.40 6.41
N ASP A 20 17.13 -14.63 7.48
CA ASP A 20 17.45 -15.11 8.83
C ASP A 20 16.50 -16.21 9.30
N ILE A 21 15.24 -16.20 8.84
CA ILE A 21 14.29 -17.29 9.11
C ILE A 21 14.31 -18.41 8.06
N GLY A 22 15.28 -18.37 7.13
CA GLY A 22 15.54 -19.46 6.18
C GLY A 22 14.82 -19.36 4.84
N VAL A 23 14.25 -18.20 4.47
CA VAL A 23 13.70 -18.01 3.13
C VAL A 23 14.85 -17.86 2.12
N PRO A 24 14.95 -18.71 1.09
CA PRO A 24 15.98 -18.56 0.07
C PRO A 24 15.87 -17.24 -0.67
N GLU A 25 16.99 -16.57 -0.91
CA GLU A 25 16.99 -15.24 -1.57
C GLU A 25 16.27 -15.24 -2.91
N ASN A 26 16.44 -16.27 -3.72
CA ASN A 26 15.80 -16.40 -5.03
C ASN A 26 14.26 -16.58 -4.97
N ASN A 27 13.72 -16.84 -3.77
CA ASN A 27 12.28 -16.90 -3.50
C ASN A 27 11.73 -15.55 -3.02
N ILE A 28 12.57 -14.53 -2.89
CA ILE A 28 12.15 -13.18 -2.47
C ILE A 28 12.03 -12.28 -3.71
N ILE A 29 10.89 -11.60 -3.82
CA ILE A 29 10.64 -10.58 -4.84
C ILE A 29 10.36 -9.26 -4.16
N VAL A 30 11.12 -8.22 -4.51
CA VAL A 30 10.78 -6.82 -4.22
C VAL A 30 10.12 -6.27 -5.47
N TRP A 31 8.91 -5.75 -5.31
CA TRP A 31 8.06 -5.42 -6.44
C TRP A 31 7.32 -4.09 -6.22
N ASP A 32 7.16 -3.35 -7.30
CA ASP A 32 6.27 -2.19 -7.43
C ASP A 32 5.49 -2.31 -8.75
N GLN A 33 4.45 -1.51 -8.91
CA GLN A 33 3.69 -1.45 -10.15
C GLN A 33 4.53 -0.87 -11.29
N TYR A 34 5.32 0.17 -11.00
CA TYR A 34 6.12 0.92 -11.98
C TYR A 34 7.61 0.80 -11.72
N GLU A 35 8.37 0.46 -12.75
CA GLU A 35 9.82 0.32 -12.67
C GLU A 35 10.52 1.62 -12.25
N HIS A 36 10.03 2.76 -12.73
CA HIS A 36 10.62 4.05 -12.36
C HIS A 36 10.49 4.37 -10.85
N HIS A 37 9.50 3.81 -10.15
CA HIS A 37 9.40 3.93 -8.70
C HIS A 37 10.53 3.17 -8.00
N LEU A 38 10.83 1.94 -8.45
CA LEU A 38 11.94 1.17 -7.91
C LEU A 38 13.27 1.89 -8.12
N LEU A 39 13.52 2.33 -9.36
CA LEU A 39 14.77 3.02 -9.72
C LEU A 39 14.94 4.34 -8.95
N SER A 40 13.88 5.15 -8.85
CA SER A 40 13.93 6.42 -8.11
C SER A 40 14.09 6.22 -6.60
N SER A 41 13.68 5.07 -6.09
CA SER A 41 13.88 4.67 -4.69
C SER A 41 15.27 4.08 -4.42
N GLY A 42 16.14 3.98 -5.43
CA GLY A 42 17.52 3.51 -5.29
C GLY A 42 17.72 2.01 -5.50
N PHE A 43 16.67 1.27 -5.87
CA PHE A 43 16.81 -0.15 -6.21
C PHE A 43 17.52 -0.34 -7.55
N ARG A 44 18.27 -1.45 -7.65
CA ARG A 44 18.79 -1.95 -8.91
C ARG A 44 17.97 -3.16 -9.32
N LEU A 45 17.44 -3.15 -10.54
CA LEU A 45 16.63 -4.25 -11.03
C LEU A 45 17.43 -5.55 -11.10
N ASN A 46 16.78 -6.65 -10.72
CA ASN A 46 17.31 -8.00 -10.82
C ASN A 46 16.20 -8.98 -11.18
N THR A 47 16.18 -9.42 -12.42
CA THR A 47 15.25 -10.44 -12.91
C THR A 47 15.85 -11.84 -12.91
N SER A 48 17.13 -11.97 -12.54
CA SER A 48 17.82 -13.26 -12.47
C SER A 48 17.47 -14.00 -11.15
N PHE A 49 17.69 -15.31 -11.14
CA PHE A 49 17.54 -16.12 -9.93
C PHE A 49 18.80 -16.16 -9.04
N LYS A 50 19.74 -15.25 -9.26
CA LYS A 50 20.89 -15.06 -8.38
C LYS A 50 20.59 -13.94 -7.41
N GLY A 51 20.38 -14.28 -6.14
CA GLY A 51 19.88 -13.36 -5.12
C GLY A 51 18.38 -13.11 -5.22
N PHE A 52 17.87 -12.15 -4.46
CA PHE A 52 16.46 -11.79 -4.52
C PHE A 52 16.15 -10.96 -5.77
N ARG A 53 14.95 -11.15 -6.29
CA ARG A 53 14.51 -10.51 -7.53
C ARG A 53 13.92 -9.12 -7.25
N ILE A 54 14.17 -8.18 -8.15
CA ILE A 54 13.64 -6.80 -8.06
C ILE A 54 13.17 -6.40 -9.45
N PHE A 55 11.87 -6.26 -9.62
CA PHE A 55 11.27 -5.85 -10.90
C PHE A 55 9.86 -5.31 -10.70
N ALA A 56 9.31 -4.68 -11.73
CA ALA A 56 7.98 -4.08 -11.69
C ALA A 56 7.00 -4.79 -12.62
N THR A 57 5.71 -4.54 -12.42
CA THR A 57 4.65 -5.11 -13.28
C THR A 57 4.74 -4.56 -14.70
N ASP A 58 5.04 -3.27 -14.87
CA ASP A 58 5.15 -2.61 -16.17
C ASP A 58 6.43 -2.97 -16.94
N ARG A 59 7.39 -3.60 -16.28
CA ARG A 59 8.67 -4.01 -16.87
C ARG A 59 9.37 -2.89 -17.66
N GLY A 60 9.26 -1.65 -17.21
CA GLY A 60 9.85 -0.46 -17.83
C GLY A 60 9.07 0.11 -19.02
N GLY A 61 7.94 -0.49 -19.39
CA GLY A 61 7.08 0.00 -20.48
C GLY A 61 6.12 1.12 -20.06
N GLY A 62 6.14 1.51 -18.78
CA GLY A 62 5.25 2.52 -18.24
C GLY A 62 3.76 2.15 -18.32
N PRO A 63 2.85 3.14 -18.34
CA PRO A 63 1.41 2.87 -18.38
C PRO A 63 0.94 2.04 -19.57
N GLU A 64 1.58 2.18 -20.72
CA GLU A 64 1.24 1.42 -21.95
C GLU A 64 1.51 -0.08 -21.79
N ALA A 65 2.50 -0.47 -21.02
CA ALA A 65 2.77 -1.89 -20.72
C ALA A 65 1.70 -2.51 -19.82
N LEU A 66 0.94 -1.69 -19.12
CA LEU A 66 -0.19 -2.13 -18.31
C LEU A 66 -1.40 -2.57 -19.18
N ASP A 67 -1.41 -2.25 -20.47
CA ASP A 67 -2.37 -2.77 -21.44
C ASP A 67 -2.07 -4.18 -21.89
N SER A 68 -0.82 -4.61 -21.78
CA SER A 68 -0.42 -5.94 -22.23
C SER A 68 -1.03 -7.01 -21.33
N GLY A 69 -1.94 -7.84 -21.87
CA GLY A 69 -2.54 -8.96 -21.15
C GLY A 69 -1.53 -9.99 -20.62
N SER A 70 -0.23 -9.84 -20.98
CA SER A 70 0.85 -10.71 -20.51
C SER A 70 1.22 -10.50 -19.04
N SER A 71 1.02 -9.29 -18.50
CA SER A 71 1.42 -8.95 -17.12
C SER A 71 0.29 -9.04 -16.10
N PHE A 72 -0.95 -9.25 -16.56
CA PHE A 72 -2.14 -9.23 -15.71
C PHE A 72 -3.03 -10.44 -15.94
N LYS A 73 -3.80 -10.78 -14.91
CA LYS A 73 -4.86 -11.78 -14.92
C LYS A 73 -6.18 -11.12 -14.53
N GLU A 74 -7.24 -11.45 -15.26
CA GLU A 74 -8.58 -10.90 -15.03
C GLU A 74 -9.28 -11.61 -13.88
N TYR A 75 -9.95 -10.83 -13.05
CA TYR A 75 -10.78 -11.27 -11.94
C TYR A 75 -12.06 -10.47 -11.90
N ASP A 76 -13.11 -11.04 -11.33
CA ASP A 76 -14.32 -10.31 -10.97
C ASP A 76 -14.18 -9.82 -9.52
N SER A 77 -14.23 -8.50 -9.34
CA SER A 77 -14.19 -7.88 -8.02
C SER A 77 -15.55 -7.88 -7.31
N GLY A 78 -16.63 -8.36 -7.97
CA GLY A 78 -18.00 -8.14 -7.55
C GLY A 78 -18.55 -6.74 -7.87
N TYR A 79 -17.69 -5.85 -8.37
CA TYR A 79 -18.01 -4.48 -8.83
C TYR A 79 -17.45 -4.20 -10.22
N GLY A 80 -17.24 -5.26 -10.98
CA GLY A 80 -16.71 -5.23 -12.33
C GLY A 80 -15.37 -5.97 -12.47
N ALA A 81 -15.01 -6.23 -13.72
CA ALA A 81 -13.76 -6.90 -14.05
C ALA A 81 -12.54 -6.03 -13.69
N VAL A 82 -11.57 -6.62 -13.03
CA VAL A 82 -10.28 -6.02 -12.70
C VAL A 82 -9.15 -6.90 -13.20
N ARG A 83 -8.03 -6.28 -13.54
CA ARG A 83 -6.84 -7.00 -14.02
C ARG A 83 -5.74 -6.86 -12.97
N ILE A 84 -5.43 -7.97 -12.29
CA ILE A 84 -4.46 -8.05 -11.20
C ILE A 84 -3.10 -8.50 -11.74
N SER A 85 -2.03 -7.91 -11.24
CA SER A 85 -0.66 -8.29 -11.58
C SER A 85 -0.43 -9.79 -11.40
N LYS A 86 0.12 -10.45 -12.42
CA LYS A 86 0.49 -11.87 -12.35
C LYS A 86 1.54 -12.17 -11.30
N ILE A 87 2.36 -11.19 -10.92
CA ILE A 87 3.29 -11.35 -9.81
C ILE A 87 2.52 -11.75 -8.55
N LEU A 88 1.46 -11.00 -8.22
CA LEU A 88 0.62 -11.35 -7.08
C LEU A 88 -0.24 -12.60 -7.36
N ALA A 89 -0.85 -12.67 -8.53
CA ALA A 89 -1.80 -13.73 -8.84
C ALA A 89 -1.14 -15.12 -8.94
N GLU A 90 0.07 -15.22 -9.52
CA GLU A 90 0.66 -16.48 -9.98
C GLU A 90 2.09 -16.74 -9.47
N GLU A 91 2.90 -15.69 -9.18
CA GLU A 91 4.33 -15.88 -8.88
C GLU A 91 4.66 -15.96 -7.38
N VAL A 92 3.79 -15.44 -6.50
CA VAL A 92 4.05 -15.42 -5.05
C VAL A 92 2.95 -16.13 -4.26
N ASP A 93 3.36 -16.79 -3.18
CA ASP A 93 2.46 -17.48 -2.24
C ASP A 93 2.17 -16.61 -1.01
N SER A 94 3.04 -15.68 -0.71
CA SER A 94 2.95 -14.79 0.45
C SER A 94 3.38 -13.38 0.08
N LEU A 95 2.68 -12.39 0.65
CA LEU A 95 2.94 -10.97 0.43
C LEU A 95 3.13 -10.23 1.75
N ILE A 96 4.16 -9.41 1.83
CA ILE A 96 4.31 -8.34 2.82
C ILE A 96 3.98 -7.03 2.13
N ASN A 97 2.96 -6.36 2.60
CA ASN A 97 2.52 -5.06 2.08
C ASN A 97 3.29 -3.94 2.76
N LEU A 98 4.16 -3.25 2.02
CA LEU A 98 4.90 -2.10 2.50
C LEU A 98 4.27 -0.81 1.95
N CYS A 99 3.55 -0.09 2.79
CA CYS A 99 2.82 1.12 2.44
C CYS A 99 3.41 2.36 3.12
N LEU A 100 2.83 3.52 2.84
CA LEU A 100 3.22 4.81 3.37
C LEU A 100 2.07 5.43 4.18
N LEU A 101 2.40 6.27 5.16
CA LEU A 101 1.43 7.07 5.90
C LEU A 101 1.14 8.36 5.14
N LYS A 102 0.06 8.38 4.33
CA LYS A 102 -0.22 9.54 3.48
C LYS A 102 -1.69 9.86 3.30
N ASP A 103 -1.96 11.16 3.25
CA ASP A 103 -3.20 11.75 2.75
C ASP A 103 -3.43 11.40 1.27
N HIS A 104 -4.67 11.36 0.85
CA HIS A 104 -5.04 11.17 -0.55
C HIS A 104 -6.27 11.99 -0.92
N GLY A 105 -6.11 12.85 -1.93
CA GLY A 105 -7.16 13.78 -2.35
C GLY A 105 -8.48 13.12 -2.77
N LEU A 106 -8.44 11.90 -3.30
CA LEU A 106 -9.62 11.18 -3.80
C LEU A 106 -10.14 10.08 -2.85
N ALA A 107 -9.29 9.51 -2.00
CA ALA A 107 -9.68 8.42 -1.09
C ALA A 107 -9.62 8.83 0.40
N GLY A 108 -9.35 10.09 0.69
CA GLY A 108 -9.10 10.57 2.06
C GLY A 108 -7.71 10.20 2.57
N VAL A 109 -7.38 8.93 2.65
CA VAL A 109 -6.04 8.42 2.99
C VAL A 109 -5.60 7.31 2.05
N SER A 110 -4.28 7.06 1.99
CA SER A 110 -3.69 5.95 1.26
C SER A 110 -2.65 5.27 2.15
N ILE A 111 -3.04 4.14 2.73
CA ILE A 111 -2.22 3.35 3.65
C ILE A 111 -2.25 1.89 3.17
N ALA A 112 -2.50 0.90 4.03
CA ALA A 112 -2.42 -0.51 3.67
C ALA A 112 -3.46 -0.95 2.63
N LEU A 113 -4.73 -0.60 2.83
CA LEU A 113 -5.84 -1.01 1.95
C LEU A 113 -5.67 -0.47 0.54
N LYS A 114 -5.44 0.86 0.41
CA LYS A 114 -5.29 1.47 -0.91
C LYS A 114 -3.99 1.05 -1.60
N ASN A 115 -2.92 0.82 -0.85
CA ASN A 115 -1.65 0.35 -1.41
C ASN A 115 -1.82 -1.00 -2.12
N ILE A 116 -2.57 -1.92 -1.52
CA ILE A 116 -2.89 -3.20 -2.17
C ILE A 116 -3.84 -3.00 -3.35
N SER A 117 -4.99 -2.36 -3.15
CA SER A 117 -6.00 -2.27 -4.21
C SER A 117 -5.43 -1.61 -5.48
N HIS A 118 -4.91 -0.42 -5.38
CA HIS A 118 -4.44 0.36 -6.54
C HIS A 118 -3.02 -0.01 -6.99
N GLY A 119 -2.18 -0.54 -6.10
CA GLY A 119 -0.82 -0.94 -6.42
C GLY A 119 -0.68 -2.26 -7.17
N VAL A 120 -1.74 -3.08 -7.22
CA VAL A 120 -1.67 -4.42 -7.82
C VAL A 120 -2.47 -4.57 -9.12
N ILE A 121 -3.22 -3.55 -9.53
CA ILE A 121 -4.12 -3.61 -10.69
C ILE A 121 -3.60 -2.80 -11.88
N SER A 122 -4.09 -3.15 -13.09
CA SER A 122 -3.93 -2.28 -14.26
C SER A 122 -4.88 -1.08 -14.16
N HIS A 123 -4.47 0.05 -14.71
CA HIS A 123 -5.27 1.28 -14.82
C HIS A 123 -5.98 1.69 -13.52
N PRO A 124 -5.22 1.89 -12.40
CA PRO A 124 -5.81 2.26 -11.12
C PRO A 124 -6.61 3.57 -11.17
N ASP A 125 -6.33 4.43 -12.15
CA ASP A 125 -7.05 5.71 -12.33
C ASP A 125 -8.54 5.52 -12.62
N ASN A 126 -8.93 4.41 -13.22
CA ASN A 126 -10.33 4.07 -13.51
C ASN A 126 -11.16 3.76 -12.24
N PHE A 127 -10.51 3.67 -11.08
CA PHE A 127 -11.12 3.24 -9.82
C PHE A 127 -11.01 4.29 -8.72
N HIS A 128 -11.01 5.57 -9.10
CA HIS A 128 -10.92 6.70 -8.17
C HIS A 128 -12.26 7.41 -7.93
N ASP A 129 -13.34 6.99 -8.60
CA ASP A 129 -14.67 7.55 -8.36
C ASP A 129 -15.19 7.20 -6.96
N ASP A 130 -16.16 7.96 -6.47
CA ASP A 130 -16.85 7.74 -5.20
C ASP A 130 -15.90 7.52 -4.00
N SER A 131 -14.82 8.29 -3.91
CA SER A 131 -13.79 8.12 -2.87
C SER A 131 -13.09 6.75 -2.93
N CYS A 132 -13.03 6.13 -4.10
CA CYS A 132 -12.52 4.78 -4.34
C CYS A 132 -13.31 3.68 -3.59
N ASP A 133 -14.56 3.97 -3.23
CA ASP A 133 -15.44 3.05 -2.49
C ASP A 133 -16.57 2.57 -3.40
N PRO A 134 -17.00 1.30 -3.33
CA PRO A 134 -16.51 0.23 -2.44
C PRO A 134 -15.28 -0.53 -2.97
N PHE A 135 -14.67 -0.07 -4.05
CA PHE A 135 -13.66 -0.79 -4.80
C PHE A 135 -12.44 -1.19 -3.95
N ILE A 136 -11.91 -0.29 -3.10
CA ILE A 136 -10.77 -0.63 -2.23
C ILE A 136 -11.11 -1.84 -1.34
N GLY A 137 -12.28 -1.84 -0.71
CA GLY A 137 -12.72 -2.95 0.12
C GLY A 137 -12.93 -4.24 -0.68
N ALA A 138 -13.65 -4.15 -1.79
CA ALA A 138 -13.97 -5.29 -2.65
C ALA A 138 -12.71 -6.00 -3.17
N LEU A 139 -11.73 -5.24 -3.68
CA LEU A 139 -10.51 -5.81 -4.21
C LEU A 139 -9.68 -6.49 -3.12
N ASN A 140 -9.53 -5.86 -1.96
CA ASN A 140 -8.82 -6.47 -0.84
C ASN A 140 -9.52 -7.75 -0.33
N ALA A 141 -10.81 -7.93 -0.59
CA ALA A 141 -11.58 -9.10 -0.18
C ALA A 141 -11.44 -10.29 -1.15
N ILE A 142 -10.89 -10.10 -2.35
CA ILE A 142 -10.63 -11.19 -3.29
C ILE A 142 -9.72 -12.22 -2.62
N PRO A 143 -10.12 -13.52 -2.55
CA PRO A 143 -9.35 -14.54 -1.83
C PRO A 143 -7.90 -14.65 -2.29
N GLU A 144 -7.64 -14.54 -3.60
CA GLU A 144 -6.31 -14.60 -4.20
C GLU A 144 -5.38 -13.47 -3.74
N ILE A 145 -5.96 -12.36 -3.25
CA ILE A 145 -5.22 -11.23 -2.65
C ILE A 145 -5.14 -11.42 -1.15
N LYS A 146 -6.31 -11.50 -0.49
CA LYS A 146 -6.42 -11.52 0.97
C LYS A 146 -5.61 -12.64 1.61
N ASP A 147 -5.69 -13.84 1.08
CA ASP A 147 -5.09 -15.02 1.71
C ASP A 147 -3.55 -15.06 1.58
N LYS A 148 -3.01 -14.30 0.62
CA LYS A 148 -1.55 -14.17 0.44
C LYS A 148 -0.91 -13.14 1.36
N ILE A 149 -1.65 -12.13 1.82
CA ILE A 149 -1.09 -11.07 2.64
C ILE A 149 -0.85 -11.60 4.06
N LYS A 150 0.40 -11.55 4.51
CA LYS A 150 0.81 -12.04 5.84
C LYS A 150 1.09 -10.92 6.83
N LEU A 151 1.48 -9.75 6.32
CA LEU A 151 1.84 -8.60 7.14
C LEU A 151 1.68 -7.30 6.36
N HIS A 152 1.19 -6.27 7.03
CA HIS A 152 1.24 -4.89 6.57
C HIS A 152 2.28 -4.14 7.38
N ILE A 153 3.16 -3.41 6.71
CA ILE A 153 4.17 -2.53 7.29
C ILE A 153 3.92 -1.14 6.72
N CYS A 154 3.66 -0.17 7.57
CA CYS A 154 3.52 1.22 7.14
C CYS A 154 4.77 1.99 7.52
N ASN A 155 5.52 2.44 6.51
CA ASN A 155 6.59 3.40 6.70
C ASN A 155 5.98 4.77 7.01
N ALA A 156 6.07 5.18 8.24
CA ALA A 156 5.64 6.45 8.78
C ALA A 156 6.82 7.28 9.31
N VAL A 157 8.04 7.03 8.85
CA VAL A 157 9.19 7.90 9.19
C VAL A 157 8.86 9.32 8.76
N LEU A 158 8.41 9.48 7.51
CA LEU A 158 7.77 10.69 7.02
C LEU A 158 6.30 10.42 6.74
N GLY A 159 5.42 11.28 7.24
CA GLY A 159 4.01 11.27 6.89
C GLY A 159 3.66 12.43 5.95
N LEU A 160 2.57 12.27 5.18
CA LEU A 160 1.98 13.33 4.37
C LEU A 160 0.56 13.58 4.90
N PHE A 161 0.32 14.80 5.45
CA PHE A 161 -0.94 15.08 6.15
C PHE A 161 -1.97 15.86 5.31
N ASP A 162 -1.57 16.41 4.16
CA ASP A 162 -2.49 17.12 3.25
C ASP A 162 -1.96 17.15 1.82
N LYS A 163 -2.88 17.39 0.85
CA LYS A 163 -2.57 17.52 -0.59
C LYS A 163 -1.88 16.29 -1.22
N GLY A 164 -2.11 15.10 -0.65
CA GLY A 164 -1.68 13.84 -1.26
C GLY A 164 -2.48 13.47 -2.52
N PRO A 165 -2.03 12.46 -3.28
CA PRO A 165 -0.99 11.48 -2.93
C PRO A 165 0.46 11.89 -3.25
N MET A 166 0.65 12.95 -4.06
CA MET A 166 2.00 13.37 -4.46
C MET A 166 2.73 14.07 -3.32
N PRO A 167 4.04 13.78 -3.12
CA PRO A 167 4.81 14.40 -2.06
C PRO A 167 4.84 15.92 -2.23
N ASN A 168 4.56 16.63 -1.15
CA ASN A 168 4.66 18.07 -1.08
C ASN A 168 5.35 18.45 0.24
N LYS A 169 6.54 19.05 0.16
CA LYS A 169 7.39 19.39 1.32
C LYS A 169 6.66 20.22 2.39
N ARG A 170 5.63 21.00 1.99
CA ARG A 170 4.83 21.82 2.92
C ARG A 170 3.95 20.99 3.85
N PHE A 171 3.58 19.79 3.42
CA PHE A 171 2.62 18.91 4.09
C PHE A 171 3.26 17.60 4.57
N LEU A 172 4.59 17.48 4.42
CA LEU A 172 5.37 16.41 5.01
C LEU A 172 5.72 16.76 6.47
N TRP A 173 5.79 15.73 7.31
CA TRP A 173 6.29 15.87 8.67
C TRP A 173 7.03 14.61 9.12
N ASP A 174 8.01 14.79 9.99
CA ASP A 174 8.70 13.70 10.67
C ASP A 174 7.75 13.11 11.73
N TYR A 175 7.20 11.94 11.44
CA TYR A 175 6.46 11.17 12.44
C TYR A 175 7.39 10.19 13.17
N ASN A 176 8.46 9.75 12.49
CA ASN A 176 9.51 8.89 13.02
C ASN A 176 8.98 7.56 13.57
N GLY A 177 8.08 6.92 12.84
CA GLY A 177 7.48 5.66 13.24
C GLY A 177 7.40 4.64 12.12
N ILE A 178 7.26 3.38 12.50
CA ILE A 178 6.90 2.28 11.61
C ILE A 178 5.74 1.54 12.28
N LEU A 179 4.66 1.31 11.53
CA LEU A 179 3.50 0.57 12.02
C LEU A 179 3.49 -0.84 11.44
N PHE A 180 3.09 -1.80 12.24
CA PHE A 180 2.94 -3.21 11.85
C PHE A 180 1.55 -3.70 12.19
N SER A 181 0.89 -4.42 11.27
CA SER A 181 -0.39 -5.06 11.55
C SER A 181 -0.64 -6.24 10.61
N LYS A 182 -1.36 -7.25 11.09
CA LYS A 182 -1.98 -8.27 10.24
C LYS A 182 -3.37 -7.87 9.77
N ASP A 183 -3.96 -6.86 10.41
CA ASP A 183 -5.27 -6.32 10.11
C ASP A 183 -5.09 -5.00 9.32
N PRO A 184 -5.42 -4.96 8.01
CA PRO A 184 -5.28 -3.76 7.19
C PRO A 184 -6.24 -2.65 7.61
N VAL A 185 -7.43 -3.00 8.11
CA VAL A 185 -8.44 -2.04 8.53
C VAL A 185 -8.00 -1.34 9.82
N ALA A 186 -7.47 -2.10 10.78
CA ALA A 186 -6.87 -1.54 12.00
C ALA A 186 -5.66 -0.65 11.67
N MET A 187 -4.80 -1.07 10.73
CA MET A 187 -3.66 -0.28 10.24
C MET A 187 -4.14 1.08 9.70
N ASP A 188 -5.10 1.05 8.78
CA ASP A 188 -5.62 2.26 8.13
C ASP A 188 -6.37 3.15 9.13
N THR A 189 -7.11 2.56 10.08
CA THR A 189 -7.79 3.30 11.15
C THR A 189 -6.79 4.07 12.02
N ILE A 190 -5.73 3.42 12.49
CA ILE A 190 -4.69 4.06 13.30
C ILE A 190 -3.93 5.11 12.47
N GLY A 191 -3.53 4.77 11.25
CA GLY A 191 -2.84 5.71 10.37
C GLY A 191 -3.68 6.94 10.01
N MET A 192 -4.97 6.75 9.74
CA MET A 192 -5.93 7.84 9.54
C MET A 192 -5.99 8.77 10.76
N ASN A 193 -6.09 8.22 11.97
CA ASN A 193 -6.13 9.00 13.20
C ASN A 193 -4.84 9.80 13.43
N ILE A 194 -3.68 9.24 13.04
CA ILE A 194 -2.38 9.95 13.10
C ILE A 194 -2.38 11.13 12.14
N ILE A 195 -2.86 10.94 10.90
CA ILE A 195 -2.97 12.02 9.91
C ILE A 195 -3.98 13.08 10.39
N GLU A 196 -5.15 12.65 10.86
CA GLU A 196 -6.21 13.53 11.37
C GLU A 196 -5.69 14.43 12.48
N LYS A 197 -5.02 13.86 13.50
CA LYS A 197 -4.40 14.61 14.57
C LYS A 197 -3.44 15.66 14.03
N LYS A 198 -2.56 15.30 13.08
CA LYS A 198 -1.61 16.23 12.48
C LYS A 198 -2.30 17.38 11.73
N ARG A 199 -3.40 17.09 11.04
CA ARG A 199 -4.22 18.10 10.36
C ARG A 199 -4.81 19.11 11.35
N LEU A 200 -5.42 18.60 12.42
CA LEU A 200 -6.01 19.44 13.47
C LEU A 200 -4.94 20.31 14.16
N ASP A 201 -3.77 19.75 14.46
CA ASP A 201 -2.61 20.51 14.99
C ASP A 201 -2.14 21.62 14.05
N LYS A 202 -2.45 21.52 12.75
CA LYS A 202 -2.16 22.51 11.72
C LYS A 202 -3.34 23.42 11.38
N ASN A 203 -4.42 23.37 12.17
CA ASN A 203 -5.67 24.10 11.95
C ASN A 203 -6.29 23.84 10.55
N LEU A 204 -6.09 22.64 10.00
CA LEU A 204 -6.74 22.21 8.77
C LEU A 204 -8.10 21.55 9.09
N PRO A 205 -9.04 21.57 8.14
CA PRO A 205 -10.31 20.87 8.30
C PRO A 205 -10.09 19.37 8.53
N SER A 206 -10.93 18.77 9.35
CA SER A 206 -10.98 17.32 9.55
C SER A 206 -11.10 16.59 8.23
N LEU A 207 -10.51 15.39 8.14
CA LEU A 207 -10.69 14.47 7.01
C LEU A 207 -12.18 14.18 6.76
N PHE A 208 -12.99 14.16 7.80
CA PHE A 208 -14.44 13.89 7.72
C PHE A 208 -15.27 15.10 7.24
N ASN A 209 -14.67 16.28 7.18
CA ASN A 209 -15.28 17.51 6.66
C ASN A 209 -14.81 17.84 5.22
N ARG A 210 -14.17 16.88 4.55
CA ARG A 210 -13.72 17.00 3.16
C ARG A 210 -14.76 16.43 2.20
N ALA A 211 -14.65 16.78 0.92
CA ALA A 211 -15.44 16.17 -0.15
C ALA A 211 -15.15 14.66 -0.29
N THR A 212 -13.92 14.24 0.07
CA THR A 212 -13.48 12.86 0.01
C THR A 212 -13.13 12.37 1.42
N VAL A 213 -14.01 11.56 1.98
CA VAL A 213 -13.85 10.94 3.30
C VAL A 213 -13.22 9.55 3.13
N PRO A 214 -12.37 9.07 4.05
CA PRO A 214 -11.79 7.72 3.96
C PRO A 214 -12.80 6.62 4.30
N ILE A 215 -13.94 6.59 3.59
CA ILE A 215 -15.07 5.68 3.81
C ILE A 215 -14.68 4.21 3.54
N HIS A 216 -13.72 3.98 2.66
CA HIS A 216 -13.24 2.65 2.32
C HIS A 216 -12.76 1.83 3.53
N ILE A 217 -12.35 2.47 4.62
CA ILE A 217 -11.96 1.79 5.87
C ILE A 217 -13.17 1.10 6.51
N GLU A 218 -14.32 1.80 6.57
CA GLU A 218 -15.58 1.23 7.08
C GLU A 218 -16.08 0.13 6.14
N THR A 219 -16.03 0.35 4.84
CA THR A 219 -16.44 -0.64 3.84
C THR A 219 -15.57 -1.90 3.92
N ALA A 220 -14.25 -1.76 4.06
CA ALA A 220 -13.35 -2.90 4.24
C ALA A 220 -13.66 -3.69 5.53
N ALA A 221 -14.05 -3.01 6.62
CA ALA A 221 -14.52 -3.69 7.83
C ALA A 221 -15.80 -4.49 7.58
N LYS A 222 -16.76 -3.95 6.80
CA LYS A 222 -17.99 -4.66 6.40
C LYS A 222 -17.71 -5.89 5.54
N PHE A 223 -16.64 -5.88 4.74
CA PHE A 223 -16.15 -7.05 4.00
C PHE A 223 -15.41 -8.07 4.87
N GLY A 224 -15.29 -7.84 6.18
CA GLY A 224 -14.63 -8.77 7.10
C GLY A 224 -13.11 -8.79 6.98
N LEU A 225 -12.49 -7.71 6.51
CA LEU A 225 -11.04 -7.59 6.34
C LEU A 225 -10.31 -7.21 7.63
N GLY A 226 -11.03 -6.81 8.67
CA GLY A 226 -10.49 -6.38 9.94
C GLY A 226 -11.46 -5.50 10.71
N THR A 227 -10.95 -4.75 11.70
CA THR A 227 -11.79 -3.89 12.56
C THR A 227 -11.36 -2.43 12.51
N ASN A 228 -12.35 -1.54 12.33
CA ASN A 228 -12.21 -0.09 12.49
C ASN A 228 -12.67 0.40 13.89
N ASN A 229 -13.12 -0.51 14.75
CA ASN A 229 -13.50 -0.17 16.13
C ASN A 229 -12.23 0.02 16.98
N THR A 230 -11.90 1.26 17.30
CA THR A 230 -10.72 1.60 18.10
C THR A 230 -10.70 0.96 19.49
N GLY A 231 -11.86 0.64 20.04
CA GLY A 231 -11.99 -0.08 21.33
C GLY A 231 -11.58 -1.56 21.25
N LEU A 232 -11.53 -2.14 20.04
CA LEU A 232 -11.10 -3.52 19.79
C LEU A 232 -9.67 -3.60 19.24
N ILE A 233 -9.10 -2.48 18.80
CA ILE A 233 -7.72 -2.45 18.27
C ILE A 233 -6.74 -2.44 19.44
N ASN A 234 -5.96 -3.51 19.58
CA ASN A 234 -4.88 -3.58 20.58
C ASN A 234 -3.62 -2.89 20.01
N HIS A 235 -3.61 -1.55 20.08
CA HIS A 235 -2.47 -0.74 19.62
C HIS A 235 -1.43 -0.61 20.73
N LYS A 236 -0.18 -0.99 20.42
CA LYS A 236 0.98 -0.83 21.31
C LYS A 236 2.03 0.03 20.63
N SER A 237 2.55 1.03 21.35
CA SER A 237 3.69 1.85 20.91
C SER A 237 4.93 1.46 21.71
N ILE A 238 6.03 1.29 20.99
CA ILE A 238 7.34 1.01 21.57
C ILE A 238 8.26 2.17 21.14
N LEU A 239 8.90 2.82 22.11
CA LEU A 239 9.95 3.79 21.82
C LEU A 239 11.27 3.05 21.72
N ILE A 240 12.03 3.35 20.67
CA ILE A 240 13.34 2.75 20.39
C ILE A 240 14.42 3.83 20.55
#